data_cd606036b1831df57cd8ba805115be73
#
_entry.id   cd606036b1831df57cd8ba805115be73
#
_cell.length_a   1.000
_cell.length_b   1.000
_cell.length_c   1.000
_cell.angle_alpha   90.00
_cell.angle_beta   90.00
_cell.angle_gamma   90.00
#
_symmetry.space_group_name_H-M   'P 1'
#
loop_
_entity.id
_entity.type
_entity.pdbx_description
1 polymer ?
#
loop_
_entity_poly.entity_id
_entity_poly.type
_entity_poly.pdbx_seq_one_letter_code
_entity_poly.pdbx_strand_id
1 'polypeptide(L)'
;MTEELLIITGIAGAGKSTAINFFEDRGYLAIDNLPVVFLPKLCETYKDNKKKVPKLAVVIDFRSWENLSEVFNSLEKKKKMGISYKILYLDAKYEVILNRFNLTRRKHPVREFSTLSEKVLEEKKRLKELRLVANYVIDTSELSAKGLIASLEEFVESGEKQLTLSIFSFGFKYGLPISMDLLFDLRFLPNPYYIPELKEKTGNDREVRDYVMSFDESKEFFVKLTDMLDYLIPKYIKEGKSHLTIGIACSGGQHRSVTFVNELYDYYGKSNDFEVIKHHRDIEK
;
A
#
# COMPACT_ATOMS: atom_id res chain seq x y z
N MET A 1 -13.64 -3.15 22.37
CA MET A 1 -13.87 -2.61 21.02
C MET A 1 -12.84 -1.52 20.80
N THR A 2 -11.85 -1.80 19.98
CA THR A 2 -10.82 -0.84 19.57
C THR A 2 -11.48 0.17 18.62
N GLU A 3 -11.44 1.42 18.99
CA GLU A 3 -12.00 2.52 18.23
C GLU A 3 -11.13 2.78 17.00
N GLU A 4 -11.75 2.88 15.86
CA GLU A 4 -11.07 2.87 14.58
C GLU A 4 -11.27 4.20 13.85
N LEU A 5 -10.16 4.86 13.52
CA LEU A 5 -10.12 5.93 12.56
C LEU A 5 -9.98 5.32 11.16
N LEU A 6 -10.98 5.49 10.30
CA LEU A 6 -10.91 5.07 8.91
C LEU A 6 -10.45 6.23 8.03
N ILE A 7 -9.31 6.06 7.38
CA ILE A 7 -8.78 6.99 6.38
C ILE A 7 -9.14 6.44 5.00
N ILE A 8 -9.99 7.16 4.27
CA ILE A 8 -10.37 6.82 2.91
C ILE A 8 -9.54 7.67 1.95
N THR A 9 -8.83 7.03 1.05
CA THR A 9 -8.01 7.72 0.06
C THR A 9 -8.01 6.96 -1.27
N GLY A 10 -7.24 7.41 -2.24
CA GLY A 10 -7.15 6.78 -3.56
C GLY A 10 -7.33 7.76 -4.69
N ILE A 11 -7.32 7.24 -5.91
CA ILE A 11 -7.30 8.01 -7.15
C ILE A 11 -8.58 8.85 -7.31
N ALA A 12 -8.43 10.05 -7.82
CA ALA A 12 -9.57 10.90 -8.16
C ALA A 12 -10.48 10.18 -9.18
N GLY A 13 -11.77 10.15 -8.90
CA GLY A 13 -12.73 9.39 -9.72
C GLY A 13 -12.88 7.91 -9.36
N ALA A 14 -12.15 7.39 -8.36
CA ALA A 14 -12.28 6.01 -7.90
C ALA A 14 -13.46 5.74 -6.95
N GLY A 15 -14.26 6.75 -6.58
CA GLY A 15 -15.47 6.55 -5.78
C GLY A 15 -15.39 6.97 -4.32
N LYS A 16 -14.41 7.78 -3.92
CA LYS A 16 -14.24 8.26 -2.52
C LYS A 16 -15.51 8.89 -1.94
N SER A 17 -16.24 9.69 -2.74
CA SER A 17 -17.50 10.29 -2.29
C SER A 17 -18.60 9.26 -2.03
N THR A 18 -18.66 8.18 -2.80
CA THR A 18 -19.59 7.08 -2.53
C THR A 18 -19.22 6.35 -1.24
N ALA A 19 -17.92 6.16 -1.02
CA ALA A 19 -17.44 5.47 0.18
C ALA A 19 -17.70 6.31 1.46
N ILE A 20 -17.44 7.61 1.44
CA ILE A 20 -17.66 8.42 2.65
C ILE A 20 -19.14 8.49 3.02
N ASN A 21 -20.04 8.63 2.04
CA ASN A 21 -21.49 8.60 2.28
C ASN A 21 -21.94 7.25 2.86
N PHE A 22 -21.40 6.14 2.34
CA PHE A 22 -21.67 4.80 2.88
C PHE A 22 -21.32 4.68 4.37
N PHE A 23 -20.18 5.24 4.81
CA PHE A 23 -19.79 5.21 6.22
C PHE A 23 -20.62 6.19 7.07
N GLU A 24 -20.99 7.35 6.52
CA GLU A 24 -21.90 8.30 7.18
C GLU A 24 -23.25 7.65 7.50
N ASP A 25 -23.85 6.96 6.52
CA ASP A 25 -25.10 6.20 6.67
C ASP A 25 -25.02 5.11 7.76
N ARG A 26 -23.80 4.66 8.09
CA ARG A 26 -23.51 3.67 9.15
C ARG A 26 -23.08 4.29 10.49
N GLY A 27 -23.31 5.58 10.66
CA GLY A 27 -23.09 6.30 11.91
C GLY A 27 -21.64 6.68 12.20
N TYR A 28 -20.78 6.69 11.18
CA TYR A 28 -19.46 7.31 11.31
C TYR A 28 -19.60 8.84 11.26
N LEU A 29 -18.81 9.54 12.06
CA LEU A 29 -18.57 10.95 11.79
C LEU A 29 -17.73 11.05 10.52
N ALA A 30 -18.33 11.50 9.42
CA ALA A 30 -17.72 11.58 8.12
C ALA A 30 -17.14 12.97 7.88
N ILE A 31 -15.86 13.04 7.48
CA ILE A 31 -15.19 14.29 7.12
C ILE A 31 -14.62 14.12 5.70
N ASP A 32 -15.19 14.83 4.75
CA ASP A 32 -14.67 14.79 3.37
C ASP A 32 -13.60 15.87 3.17
N ASN A 33 -12.60 15.53 2.32
CA ASN A 33 -11.53 16.43 1.90
C ASN A 33 -10.74 17.07 3.06
N LEU A 34 -10.40 16.30 4.09
CA LEU A 34 -9.57 16.76 5.20
C LEU A 34 -8.14 17.03 4.72
N PRO A 35 -7.60 18.26 4.88
CA PRO A 35 -6.19 18.48 4.67
C PRO A 35 -5.37 17.69 5.70
N VAL A 36 -4.39 16.92 5.22
CA VAL A 36 -3.63 15.96 6.03
C VAL A 36 -2.92 16.61 7.23
N VAL A 37 -2.57 17.88 7.12
CA VAL A 37 -1.95 18.66 8.20
C VAL A 37 -2.83 18.74 9.47
N PHE A 38 -4.16 18.61 9.32
CA PHE A 38 -5.08 18.60 10.45
C PHE A 38 -5.32 17.21 11.07
N LEU A 39 -4.89 16.16 10.40
CA LEU A 39 -5.10 14.78 10.86
C LEU A 39 -4.52 14.52 12.26
N PRO A 40 -3.29 14.96 12.62
CA PRO A 40 -2.76 14.78 13.97
C PRO A 40 -3.63 15.43 15.04
N LYS A 41 -4.13 16.65 14.79
CA LYS A 41 -4.98 17.37 15.74
C LYS A 41 -6.36 16.75 15.85
N LEU A 42 -6.92 16.30 14.74
CA LEU A 42 -8.18 15.56 14.71
C LEU A 42 -8.08 14.29 15.57
N CYS A 43 -6.99 13.52 15.44
CA CYS A 43 -6.74 12.33 16.24
C CYS A 43 -6.69 12.63 17.74
N GLU A 44 -6.05 13.72 18.15
CA GLU A 44 -6.01 14.15 19.56
C GLU A 44 -7.42 14.47 20.08
N THR A 45 -8.15 15.32 19.35
CA THR A 45 -9.51 15.72 19.70
C THR A 45 -10.47 14.53 19.73
N TYR A 46 -10.31 13.60 18.79
CA TYR A 46 -11.08 12.37 18.75
C TYR A 46 -10.83 11.50 19.97
N LYS A 47 -9.58 11.31 20.38
CA LYS A 47 -9.20 10.58 21.58
C LYS A 47 -9.86 11.14 22.84
N ASP A 48 -9.89 12.46 22.98
CA ASP A 48 -10.44 13.14 24.15
C ASP A 48 -11.98 13.08 24.21
N ASN A 49 -12.65 12.90 23.06
CA ASN A 49 -14.10 12.90 22.90
C ASN A 49 -14.71 11.54 22.51
N LYS A 50 -14.00 10.45 22.69
CA LYS A 50 -14.36 9.08 22.27
C LYS A 50 -15.80 8.64 22.60
N LYS A 51 -16.29 8.98 23.78
CA LYS A 51 -17.66 8.62 24.21
C LYS A 51 -18.75 9.28 23.36
N LYS A 52 -18.43 10.40 22.69
CA LYS A 52 -19.38 11.17 21.85
C LYS A 52 -19.29 10.82 20.36
N VAL A 53 -18.11 10.38 19.91
CA VAL A 53 -17.85 10.07 18.50
C VAL A 53 -17.13 8.72 18.42
N PRO A 54 -17.86 7.60 18.42
CA PRO A 54 -17.28 6.27 18.52
C PRO A 54 -16.59 5.80 17.24
N LYS A 55 -16.96 6.33 16.08
CA LYS A 55 -16.40 5.96 14.77
C LYS A 55 -16.15 7.19 13.93
N LEU A 56 -14.99 7.28 13.32
CA LEU A 56 -14.58 8.43 12.50
C LEU A 56 -14.07 7.95 11.13
N ALA A 57 -14.64 8.47 10.05
CA ALA A 57 -14.19 8.26 8.68
C ALA A 57 -13.73 9.58 8.07
N VAL A 58 -12.53 9.63 7.51
CA VAL A 58 -11.99 10.84 6.88
C VAL A 58 -11.53 10.55 5.45
N VAL A 59 -11.92 11.39 4.51
CA VAL A 59 -11.37 11.37 3.16
C VAL A 59 -10.19 12.33 3.08
N ILE A 60 -9.04 11.79 2.69
CA ILE A 60 -7.84 12.58 2.43
C ILE A 60 -7.53 12.47 0.94
N ASP A 61 -7.58 13.61 0.26
CA ASP A 61 -7.31 13.67 -1.17
C ASP A 61 -5.80 13.79 -1.44
N PHE A 62 -5.38 13.32 -2.60
CA PHE A 62 -4.02 13.36 -3.14
C PHE A 62 -3.27 14.68 -2.88
N ARG A 63 -3.94 15.82 -3.05
CA ARG A 63 -3.36 17.16 -2.86
C ARG A 63 -2.78 17.41 -1.47
N SER A 64 -3.24 16.64 -0.50
CA SER A 64 -2.83 16.77 0.90
C SER A 64 -1.62 15.89 1.26
N TRP A 65 -1.13 15.06 0.31
CA TRP A 65 -0.09 14.07 0.57
C TRP A 65 1.32 14.49 0.09
N GLU A 66 1.60 15.78 -0.01
CA GLU A 66 2.92 16.29 -0.44
C GLU A 66 4.08 15.81 0.45
N ASN A 67 3.81 15.54 1.75
CA ASN A 67 4.77 15.04 2.73
C ASN A 67 4.29 13.72 3.35
N LEU A 68 4.13 12.66 2.55
CA LEU A 68 3.70 11.33 2.99
C LEU A 68 4.47 10.81 4.21
N SER A 69 5.79 10.94 4.21
CA SER A 69 6.65 10.49 5.30
C SER A 69 6.34 11.16 6.65
N GLU A 70 6.09 12.45 6.66
CA GLU A 70 5.75 13.19 7.88
C GLU A 70 4.39 12.78 8.43
N VAL A 71 3.44 12.54 7.53
CA VAL A 71 2.09 12.10 7.90
C VAL A 71 2.12 10.71 8.52
N PHE A 72 2.79 9.76 7.88
CA PHE A 72 2.92 8.40 8.41
C PHE A 72 3.70 8.39 9.73
N ASN A 73 4.78 9.14 9.85
CA ASN A 73 5.50 9.30 11.12
C ASN A 73 4.60 9.87 12.23
N SER A 74 3.71 10.79 11.87
CA SER A 74 2.72 11.33 12.81
C SER A 74 1.67 10.28 13.20
N LEU A 75 1.16 9.51 12.25
CA LEU A 75 0.19 8.44 12.49
C LEU A 75 0.80 7.30 13.35
N GLU A 76 2.02 6.89 13.06
CA GLU A 76 2.74 5.88 13.85
C GLU A 76 2.98 6.34 15.31
N LYS A 77 3.31 7.63 15.51
CA LYS A 77 3.38 8.20 16.85
C LYS A 77 2.02 8.12 17.56
N LYS A 78 0.91 8.38 16.85
CA LYS A 78 -0.45 8.30 17.40
C LYS A 78 -0.89 6.86 17.67
N LYS A 79 -0.46 5.91 16.87
CA LYS A 79 -0.65 4.47 17.14
C LYS A 79 -0.03 4.07 18.47
N LYS A 80 1.19 4.52 18.77
CA LYS A 80 1.84 4.35 20.08
C LYS A 80 1.08 5.02 21.24
N MET A 81 0.22 6.00 20.94
CA MET A 81 -0.66 6.66 21.92
C MET A 81 -2.04 5.99 22.05
N GLY A 82 -2.25 4.82 21.44
CA GLY A 82 -3.48 4.04 21.54
C GLY A 82 -4.60 4.44 20.57
N ILE A 83 -4.28 5.14 19.49
CA ILE A 83 -5.22 5.39 18.38
C ILE A 83 -4.92 4.39 17.28
N SER A 84 -5.87 3.46 17.03
CA SER A 84 -5.79 2.59 15.85
C SER A 84 -6.38 3.31 14.63
N TYR A 85 -5.78 3.09 13.46
CA TYR A 85 -6.30 3.60 12.20
C TYR A 85 -6.21 2.53 11.12
N LYS A 86 -7.13 2.60 10.14
CA LYS A 86 -7.07 1.81 8.91
C LYS A 86 -7.11 2.73 7.71
N ILE A 87 -6.43 2.35 6.65
CA ILE A 87 -6.42 3.05 5.36
C ILE A 87 -7.15 2.20 4.34
N LEU A 88 -8.26 2.72 3.84
CA LEU A 88 -8.99 2.20 2.70
C LEU A 88 -8.57 2.96 1.45
N TYR A 89 -7.94 2.27 0.50
CA TYR A 89 -7.50 2.83 -0.77
C TYR A 89 -8.45 2.42 -1.90
N LEU A 90 -9.01 3.39 -2.61
CA LEU A 90 -9.83 3.15 -3.79
C LEU A 90 -8.98 3.35 -5.04
N ASP A 91 -8.85 2.28 -5.84
CA ASP A 91 -8.12 2.28 -7.11
C ASP A 91 -9.08 2.13 -8.29
N ALA A 92 -8.60 2.44 -9.48
CA ALA A 92 -9.23 2.05 -10.73
C ALA A 92 -8.20 2.06 -11.88
N LYS A 93 -8.47 1.30 -12.93
CA LYS A 93 -7.66 1.29 -14.15
C LYS A 93 -7.62 2.69 -14.77
N TYR A 94 -6.51 3.00 -15.40
CA TYR A 94 -6.26 4.31 -16.01
C TYR A 94 -7.38 4.72 -16.99
N GLU A 95 -7.76 3.81 -17.89
CA GLU A 95 -8.77 4.04 -18.93
C GLU A 95 -10.16 4.33 -18.31
N VAL A 96 -10.45 3.64 -17.20
CA VAL A 96 -11.71 3.83 -16.46
C VAL A 96 -11.78 5.22 -15.83
N ILE A 97 -10.67 5.67 -15.24
CA ILE A 97 -10.59 7.03 -14.68
C ILE A 97 -10.76 8.09 -15.77
N LEU A 98 -10.08 7.96 -16.91
CA LEU A 98 -10.25 8.88 -18.04
C LEU A 98 -11.73 8.96 -18.48
N ASN A 99 -12.39 7.82 -18.64
CA ASN A 99 -13.79 7.76 -19.03
C ASN A 99 -14.70 8.44 -17.98
N ARG A 100 -14.49 8.17 -16.69
CA ARG A 100 -15.27 8.79 -15.61
C ARG A 100 -15.13 10.31 -15.58
N PHE A 101 -13.93 10.84 -15.80
CA PHE A 101 -13.72 12.28 -15.88
C PHE A 101 -14.39 12.91 -17.10
N ASN A 102 -14.30 12.26 -18.27
CA ASN A 102 -14.95 12.72 -19.50
C ASN A 102 -16.48 12.79 -19.35
N LEU A 103 -17.08 11.82 -18.68
CA LEU A 103 -18.52 11.77 -18.42
C LEU A 103 -18.99 12.84 -17.40
N THR A 104 -18.20 13.09 -16.36
CA THR A 104 -18.61 13.98 -15.26
C THR A 104 -18.24 15.44 -15.46
N ARG A 105 -17.42 15.77 -16.45
CA ARG A 105 -16.89 17.12 -16.72
C ARG A 105 -16.21 17.78 -15.51
N ARG A 106 -15.77 16.99 -14.52
CA ARG A 106 -15.06 17.49 -13.34
C ARG A 106 -13.62 17.81 -13.70
N LYS A 107 -13.06 18.85 -13.08
CA LYS A 107 -11.62 19.16 -13.22
C LYS A 107 -10.82 18.20 -12.35
N HIS A 108 -9.73 17.65 -12.91
CA HIS A 108 -8.80 16.81 -12.16
C HIS A 108 -8.09 17.63 -11.08
N PRO A 109 -7.84 17.06 -9.87
CA PRO A 109 -7.17 17.76 -8.77
C PRO A 109 -5.73 18.18 -9.11
N VAL A 110 -4.98 17.38 -9.87
CA VAL A 110 -3.65 17.74 -10.38
C VAL A 110 -3.78 18.86 -11.41
N ARG A 111 -3.08 19.97 -11.19
CA ARG A 111 -3.16 21.18 -12.05
C ARG A 111 -1.92 21.42 -12.89
N GLU A 112 -0.82 20.79 -12.57
CA GLU A 112 0.53 21.05 -13.10
C GLU A 112 0.72 20.56 -14.54
N PHE A 113 -0.18 19.73 -15.06
CA PHE A 113 -0.10 19.13 -16.40
C PHE A 113 -1.25 19.60 -17.30
N SER A 114 -1.00 19.58 -18.62
CA SER A 114 -1.95 20.10 -19.60
C SER A 114 -3.08 19.12 -19.89
N THR A 115 -2.76 17.83 -20.04
CA THR A 115 -3.71 16.81 -20.44
C THR A 115 -4.26 16.03 -19.24
N LEU A 116 -5.49 15.54 -19.35
CA LEU A 116 -6.09 14.67 -18.31
C LEU A 116 -5.28 13.38 -18.13
N SER A 117 -4.75 12.85 -19.23
CA SER A 117 -3.88 11.66 -19.28
C SER A 117 -2.67 11.81 -18.35
N GLU A 118 -1.90 12.88 -18.54
CA GLU A 118 -0.72 13.17 -17.72
C GLU A 118 -1.08 13.35 -16.23
N LYS A 119 -2.20 14.03 -15.95
CA LYS A 119 -2.68 14.26 -14.59
C LYS A 119 -2.98 12.95 -13.85
N VAL A 120 -3.67 12.02 -14.51
CA VAL A 120 -4.01 10.72 -13.94
C VAL A 120 -2.75 9.87 -13.72
N LEU A 121 -1.82 9.86 -14.68
CA LEU A 121 -0.57 9.13 -14.54
C LEU A 121 0.29 9.67 -13.39
N GLU A 122 0.38 11.00 -13.28
CA GLU A 122 1.13 11.62 -12.19
C GLU A 122 0.49 11.35 -10.82
N GLU A 123 -0.84 11.43 -10.71
CA GLU A 123 -1.54 11.07 -9.48
C GLU A 123 -1.27 9.61 -9.08
N LYS A 124 -1.38 8.67 -10.03
CA LYS A 124 -1.05 7.25 -9.78
C LYS A 124 0.38 7.06 -9.30
N LYS A 125 1.33 7.75 -9.93
CA LYS A 125 2.74 7.70 -9.54
C LYS A 125 2.95 8.19 -8.12
N ARG A 126 2.38 9.33 -7.75
CA ARG A 126 2.51 9.92 -6.41
C ARG A 126 1.80 9.09 -5.32
N LEU A 127 0.68 8.46 -5.63
CA LEU A 127 -0.08 7.62 -4.69
C LEU A 127 0.43 6.18 -4.58
N LYS A 128 1.44 5.79 -5.37
CA LYS A 128 1.95 4.43 -5.43
C LYS A 128 2.40 3.90 -4.05
N GLU A 129 3.14 4.70 -3.28
CA GLU A 129 3.59 4.31 -1.94
C GLU A 129 2.42 4.22 -0.94
N LEU A 130 1.44 5.12 -1.05
CA LEU A 130 0.26 5.10 -0.18
C LEU A 130 -0.61 3.86 -0.42
N ARG A 131 -0.74 3.43 -1.68
CA ARG A 131 -1.44 2.19 -2.04
C ARG A 131 -0.80 0.96 -1.39
N LEU A 132 0.54 0.95 -1.27
CA LEU A 132 1.29 -0.18 -0.68
C LEU A 132 1.09 -0.31 0.83
N VAL A 133 0.87 0.79 1.53
CA VAL A 133 0.66 0.80 2.99
C VAL A 133 -0.82 0.81 3.37
N ALA A 134 -1.72 0.80 2.39
CA ALA A 134 -3.16 0.73 2.62
C ALA A 134 -3.53 -0.62 3.24
N ASN A 135 -4.38 -0.59 4.27
CA ASN A 135 -4.88 -1.80 4.92
C ASN A 135 -5.87 -2.56 4.03
N TYR A 136 -6.55 -1.82 3.15
CA TYR A 136 -7.52 -2.40 2.22
C TYR A 136 -7.51 -1.64 0.91
N VAL A 137 -7.50 -2.36 -0.21
CA VAL A 137 -7.54 -1.78 -1.56
C VAL A 137 -8.76 -2.33 -2.29
N ILE A 138 -9.63 -1.43 -2.77
CA ILE A 138 -10.76 -1.81 -3.62
C ILE A 138 -10.47 -1.30 -5.03
N ASP A 139 -10.32 -2.22 -5.99
CA ASP A 139 -10.31 -1.88 -7.42
C ASP A 139 -11.75 -1.68 -7.91
N THR A 140 -12.08 -0.43 -8.20
CA THR A 140 -13.42 -0.04 -8.64
C THR A 140 -13.58 -0.05 -10.16
N SER A 141 -12.64 -0.60 -10.91
CA SER A 141 -12.61 -0.54 -12.38
C SER A 141 -13.86 -1.12 -13.02
N GLU A 142 -14.30 -2.27 -12.52
CA GLU A 142 -15.46 -3.01 -13.04
C GLU A 142 -16.72 -2.81 -12.16
N LEU A 143 -16.64 -1.93 -11.15
CA LEU A 143 -17.72 -1.74 -10.20
C LEU A 143 -18.65 -0.58 -10.60
N SER A 144 -19.93 -0.81 -10.51
CA SER A 144 -20.95 0.23 -10.42
C SER A 144 -20.95 0.86 -9.01
N ALA A 145 -21.68 1.95 -8.80
CA ALA A 145 -21.83 2.53 -7.45
C ALA A 145 -22.44 1.50 -6.46
N LYS A 146 -23.40 0.68 -6.91
CA LYS A 146 -23.96 -0.42 -6.10
C LYS A 146 -22.91 -1.52 -5.83
N GLY A 147 -22.09 -1.86 -6.80
CA GLY A 147 -21.01 -2.84 -6.62
C GLY A 147 -19.97 -2.34 -5.62
N LEU A 148 -19.61 -1.06 -5.64
CA LEU A 148 -18.73 -0.47 -4.64
C LEU A 148 -19.36 -0.55 -3.23
N ILE A 149 -20.66 -0.25 -3.09
CA ILE A 149 -21.36 -0.37 -1.81
C ILE A 149 -21.27 -1.82 -1.29
N ALA A 150 -21.53 -2.82 -2.14
CA ALA A 150 -21.43 -4.23 -1.74
C ALA A 150 -20.01 -4.60 -1.27
N SER A 151 -18.97 -4.12 -1.98
CA SER A 151 -17.56 -4.33 -1.55
C SER A 151 -17.24 -3.62 -0.23
N LEU A 152 -17.85 -2.46 0.04
CA LEU A 152 -17.71 -1.76 1.32
C LEU A 152 -18.49 -2.48 2.44
N GLU A 153 -19.63 -3.10 2.15
CA GLU A 153 -20.35 -3.97 3.10
C GLU A 153 -19.50 -5.17 3.50
N GLU A 154 -18.93 -5.85 2.51
CA GLU A 154 -17.99 -6.94 2.75
C GLU A 154 -16.79 -6.47 3.59
N PHE A 155 -16.21 -5.30 3.32
CA PHE A 155 -15.14 -4.71 4.12
C PHE A 155 -15.55 -4.49 5.57
N VAL A 156 -16.79 -4.01 5.83
CA VAL A 156 -17.29 -3.76 7.20
C VAL A 156 -17.65 -5.05 7.92
N GLU A 157 -18.27 -6.01 7.20
CA GLU A 157 -18.72 -7.28 7.77
C GLU A 157 -17.56 -8.26 7.98
N SER A 158 -16.63 -8.30 7.03
CA SER A 158 -15.47 -9.18 7.10
C SER A 158 -14.49 -8.75 8.19
N GLY A 159 -14.60 -7.53 8.71
CA GLY A 159 -13.88 -6.94 9.87
C GLY A 159 -12.47 -7.43 10.18
N GLU A 160 -12.09 -8.61 9.68
CA GLU A 160 -10.89 -9.37 10.02
C GLU A 160 -10.52 -10.44 8.96
N LYS A 161 -10.84 -10.33 7.67
CA LYS A 161 -10.64 -11.49 6.80
C LYS A 161 -9.92 -11.21 5.49
N GLN A 162 -8.77 -11.14 5.51
CA GLN A 162 -7.71 -11.61 4.60
C GLN A 162 -6.52 -10.69 4.75
N LEU A 163 -5.46 -11.21 5.34
CA LEU A 163 -4.17 -10.52 5.37
C LEU A 163 -3.77 -10.19 3.94
N THR A 164 -3.48 -8.93 3.65
CA THR A 164 -2.75 -8.57 2.43
C THR A 164 -1.26 -8.58 2.72
N LEU A 165 -0.54 -9.49 2.08
CA LEU A 165 0.92 -9.57 2.16
C LEU A 165 1.53 -8.74 1.03
N SER A 166 2.05 -7.56 1.36
CA SER A 166 2.76 -6.70 0.41
C SER A 166 4.26 -6.93 0.50
N ILE A 167 4.85 -7.44 -0.58
CA ILE A 167 6.29 -7.71 -0.67
C ILE A 167 6.89 -6.73 -1.68
N PHE A 168 7.86 -5.91 -1.26
CA PHE A 168 8.45 -4.97 -2.19
C PHE A 168 9.97 -4.88 -2.12
N SER A 169 10.57 -4.69 -3.30
CA SER A 169 11.99 -4.47 -3.44
C SER A 169 12.34 -2.99 -3.44
N PHE A 170 13.47 -2.64 -2.84
CA PHE A 170 14.01 -1.30 -2.88
C PHE A 170 15.52 -1.27 -2.75
N GLY A 171 16.13 -0.12 -3.08
CA GLY A 171 17.55 0.15 -2.92
C GLY A 171 17.82 1.07 -1.74
N PHE A 172 18.75 0.72 -0.87
CA PHE A 172 19.19 1.61 0.22
C PHE A 172 19.71 2.96 -0.28
N LYS A 173 20.25 2.98 -1.51
CA LYS A 173 20.69 4.21 -2.17
C LYS A 173 19.60 5.29 -2.23
N TYR A 174 18.33 4.89 -2.27
CA TYR A 174 17.19 5.78 -2.41
C TYR A 174 16.37 5.93 -1.12
N GLY A 175 16.98 5.58 0.02
CA GLY A 175 16.35 5.68 1.34
C GLY A 175 15.40 4.53 1.67
N LEU A 176 14.99 4.49 2.92
CA LEU A 176 14.00 3.53 3.41
C LEU A 176 12.59 3.91 2.97
N PRO A 177 11.73 2.94 2.63
CA PRO A 177 10.31 3.19 2.46
C PRO A 177 9.66 3.72 3.75
N ILE A 178 8.49 4.34 3.58
CA ILE A 178 7.81 5.09 4.65
C ILE A 178 7.34 4.20 5.80
N SER A 179 6.89 2.98 5.49
CA SER A 179 6.39 2.04 6.49
C SER A 179 6.70 0.62 6.06
N MET A 180 7.30 -0.15 6.97
CA MET A 180 7.57 -1.58 6.81
C MET A 180 7.41 -2.28 8.16
N ASP A 181 6.84 -3.48 8.12
CA ASP A 181 6.75 -4.33 9.29
C ASP A 181 7.99 -5.19 9.46
N LEU A 182 8.48 -5.72 8.34
CA LEU A 182 9.70 -6.53 8.26
C LEU A 182 10.61 -6.01 7.15
N LEU A 183 11.93 -6.07 7.39
CA LEU A 183 12.93 -5.65 6.43
C LEU A 183 14.07 -6.66 6.40
N PHE A 184 14.47 -7.05 5.18
CA PHE A 184 15.59 -7.95 4.94
C PHE A 184 16.61 -7.32 3.98
N ASP A 185 17.85 -7.30 4.41
CA ASP A 185 18.97 -6.74 3.65
C ASP A 185 19.73 -7.87 2.94
N LEU A 186 19.78 -7.82 1.61
CA LEU A 186 20.44 -8.81 0.75
C LEU A 186 21.83 -8.37 0.26
N ARG A 187 22.44 -7.35 0.84
CA ARG A 187 23.75 -6.87 0.37
C ARG A 187 24.87 -7.85 0.57
N PHE A 188 24.73 -8.83 1.47
CA PHE A 188 25.68 -9.89 1.69
C PHE A 188 25.75 -10.91 0.54
N LEU A 189 24.70 -11.02 -0.30
CA LEU A 189 24.70 -11.91 -1.45
C LEU A 189 25.55 -11.36 -2.61
N PRO A 190 26.06 -12.23 -3.50
CA PRO A 190 26.79 -11.83 -4.70
C PRO A 190 26.02 -10.83 -5.56
N ASN A 191 26.72 -9.83 -6.08
CA ASN A 191 26.08 -8.70 -6.75
C ASN A 191 26.17 -8.81 -8.28
N PRO A 192 25.04 -9.02 -9.00
CA PRO A 192 25.02 -9.11 -10.46
C PRO A 192 25.58 -7.87 -11.17
N TYR A 193 25.59 -6.72 -10.53
CA TYR A 193 26.11 -5.47 -11.09
C TYR A 193 27.58 -5.57 -11.57
N TYR A 194 28.37 -6.46 -10.97
CA TYR A 194 29.78 -6.67 -11.36
C TYR A 194 29.96 -7.62 -12.56
N ILE A 195 28.87 -8.18 -13.08
CA ILE A 195 28.86 -9.02 -14.28
C ILE A 195 28.39 -8.17 -15.45
N PRO A 196 29.25 -7.91 -16.47
CA PRO A 196 28.92 -6.99 -17.57
C PRO A 196 27.61 -7.31 -18.26
N GLU A 197 27.31 -8.60 -18.49
CA GLU A 197 26.11 -9.09 -19.17
C GLU A 197 24.82 -8.95 -18.35
N LEU A 198 24.95 -8.75 -17.03
CA LEU A 198 23.83 -8.64 -16.08
C LEU A 198 23.61 -7.23 -15.55
N LYS A 199 24.61 -6.36 -15.74
CA LYS A 199 24.65 -5.02 -15.13
C LYS A 199 23.43 -4.16 -15.50
N GLU A 200 23.04 -4.17 -16.77
CA GLU A 200 21.93 -3.37 -17.29
C GLU A 200 20.57 -4.11 -17.25
N LYS A 201 20.56 -5.36 -16.75
CA LYS A 201 19.35 -6.15 -16.55
C LYS A 201 18.82 -5.97 -15.14
N THR A 202 17.66 -6.54 -14.87
CA THR A 202 16.99 -6.46 -13.56
C THR A 202 16.69 -7.87 -13.02
N GLY A 203 16.26 -7.98 -11.78
CA GLY A 203 15.80 -9.26 -11.23
C GLY A 203 14.49 -9.79 -11.84
N ASN A 204 13.86 -9.07 -12.79
CA ASN A 204 12.80 -9.60 -13.63
C ASN A 204 13.35 -10.44 -14.80
N ASP A 205 14.60 -10.21 -15.16
CA ASP A 205 15.26 -10.95 -16.24
C ASP A 205 15.73 -12.31 -15.72
N ARG A 206 15.48 -13.37 -16.48
CA ARG A 206 15.77 -14.75 -16.09
C ARG A 206 17.23 -14.95 -15.76
N GLU A 207 18.13 -14.39 -16.55
CA GLU A 207 19.59 -14.54 -16.37
C GLU A 207 20.07 -13.94 -15.04
N VAL A 208 19.49 -12.82 -14.59
CA VAL A 208 19.77 -12.22 -13.28
C VAL A 208 19.22 -13.09 -12.17
N ARG A 209 18.00 -13.59 -12.33
CA ARG A 209 17.34 -14.49 -11.38
C ARG A 209 18.14 -15.78 -11.22
N ASP A 210 18.50 -16.42 -12.33
CA ASP A 210 19.30 -17.66 -12.35
C ASP A 210 20.67 -17.42 -11.69
N TYR A 211 21.32 -16.29 -11.96
CA TYR A 211 22.60 -15.94 -11.33
C TYR A 211 22.45 -15.76 -9.82
N VAL A 212 21.50 -14.95 -9.36
CA VAL A 212 21.31 -14.68 -7.92
C VAL A 212 20.96 -15.97 -7.17
N MET A 213 20.11 -16.81 -7.74
CA MET A 213 19.64 -18.05 -7.12
C MET A 213 20.60 -19.25 -7.37
N SER A 214 21.67 -19.09 -8.14
CA SER A 214 22.68 -20.17 -8.32
C SER A 214 23.49 -20.44 -7.07
N PHE A 215 23.69 -19.44 -6.21
CA PHE A 215 24.52 -19.53 -5.01
C PHE A 215 23.79 -20.27 -3.87
N ASP A 216 24.52 -21.12 -3.17
CA ASP A 216 23.97 -21.88 -2.04
C ASP A 216 23.52 -20.96 -0.90
N GLU A 217 24.25 -19.86 -0.66
CA GLU A 217 23.89 -18.82 0.31
C GLU A 217 22.53 -18.18 0.01
N SER A 218 22.22 -17.94 -1.28
CA SER A 218 20.92 -17.40 -1.70
C SER A 218 19.79 -18.39 -1.43
N LYS A 219 19.99 -19.66 -1.78
CA LYS A 219 19.02 -20.73 -1.56
C LYS A 219 18.76 -20.96 -0.07
N GLU A 220 19.86 -21.05 0.70
CA GLU A 220 19.78 -21.25 2.15
C GLU A 220 19.06 -20.07 2.83
N PHE A 221 19.39 -18.85 2.44
CA PHE A 221 18.72 -17.66 2.97
C PHE A 221 17.23 -17.63 2.59
N PHE A 222 16.89 -18.01 1.35
CA PHE A 222 15.50 -18.06 0.90
C PHE A 222 14.68 -19.04 1.74
N VAL A 223 15.21 -20.25 2.00
CA VAL A 223 14.55 -21.25 2.85
C VAL A 223 14.35 -20.70 4.28
N LYS A 224 15.39 -20.14 4.88
CA LYS A 224 15.27 -19.54 6.24
C LYS A 224 14.29 -18.39 6.30
N LEU A 225 14.24 -17.58 5.24
CA LEU A 225 13.31 -16.45 5.12
C LEU A 225 11.87 -16.95 5.03
N THR A 226 11.58 -17.93 4.17
CA THR A 226 10.25 -18.52 4.05
C THR A 226 9.82 -19.23 5.32
N ASP A 227 10.69 -20.03 5.95
CA ASP A 227 10.40 -20.68 7.24
C ASP A 227 10.01 -19.66 8.33
N MET A 228 10.75 -18.55 8.41
CA MET A 228 10.44 -17.49 9.36
C MET A 228 9.13 -16.78 9.03
N LEU A 229 8.85 -16.49 7.77
CA LEU A 229 7.61 -15.86 7.36
C LEU A 229 6.40 -16.78 7.55
N ASP A 230 6.54 -18.08 7.26
CA ASP A 230 5.50 -19.10 7.51
C ASP A 230 5.17 -19.21 9.00
N TYR A 231 6.15 -19.01 9.87
CA TYR A 231 5.93 -18.93 11.30
C TYR A 231 5.25 -17.63 11.74
N LEU A 232 5.63 -16.48 11.15
CA LEU A 232 5.16 -15.15 11.58
C LEU A 232 3.79 -14.78 11.02
N ILE A 233 3.50 -15.08 9.74
CA ILE A 233 2.26 -14.70 9.06
C ILE A 233 1.01 -15.14 9.84
N PRO A 234 0.87 -16.41 10.27
CA PRO A 234 -0.30 -16.83 11.05
C PRO A 234 -0.44 -16.09 12.39
N LYS A 235 0.68 -15.64 12.99
CA LYS A 235 0.66 -14.89 14.24
C LYS A 235 0.19 -13.46 14.04
N TYR A 236 0.59 -12.82 12.95
CA TYR A 236 0.08 -11.51 12.57
C TYR A 236 -1.40 -11.54 12.22
N ILE A 237 -1.87 -12.59 11.52
CA ILE A 237 -3.30 -12.82 11.28
C ILE A 237 -4.06 -12.96 12.61
N LYS A 238 -3.52 -13.75 13.54
CA LYS A 238 -4.14 -13.95 14.87
C LYS A 238 -4.16 -12.68 15.72
N GLU A 239 -3.17 -11.79 15.55
CA GLU A 239 -3.12 -10.46 16.17
C GLU A 239 -4.17 -9.49 15.60
N GLY A 240 -4.81 -9.86 14.48
CA GLY A 240 -5.77 -9.00 13.78
C GLY A 240 -5.13 -8.06 12.75
N LYS A 241 -3.91 -8.37 12.30
CA LYS A 241 -3.24 -7.58 11.28
C LYS A 241 -3.85 -7.88 9.91
N SER A 242 -4.41 -6.87 9.27
CA SER A 242 -5.02 -6.97 7.94
C SER A 242 -4.05 -6.71 6.79
N HIS A 243 -2.87 -6.16 7.10
CA HIS A 243 -1.84 -5.84 6.12
C HIS A 243 -0.44 -6.06 6.72
N LEU A 244 0.39 -6.84 6.03
CA LEU A 244 1.77 -7.10 6.40
C LEU A 244 2.69 -6.66 5.26
N THR A 245 3.58 -5.72 5.57
CA THR A 245 4.49 -5.14 4.60
C THR A 245 5.91 -5.66 4.81
N ILE A 246 6.44 -6.36 3.81
CA ILE A 246 7.79 -6.93 3.81
C ILE A 246 8.66 -6.21 2.80
N GLY A 247 9.71 -5.56 3.28
CA GLY A 247 10.73 -4.92 2.46
C GLY A 247 11.94 -5.83 2.23
N ILE A 248 12.32 -6.03 0.98
CA ILE A 248 13.53 -6.73 0.57
C ILE A 248 14.47 -5.71 -0.07
N ALA A 249 15.66 -5.55 0.48
CA ALA A 249 16.56 -4.48 0.09
C ALA A 249 17.90 -4.99 -0.47
N CYS A 250 18.42 -4.25 -1.43
CA CYS A 250 19.81 -4.34 -1.85
C CYS A 250 20.39 -2.94 -2.06
N SER A 251 21.58 -2.79 -2.66
CA SER A 251 22.20 -1.47 -2.84
C SER A 251 21.37 -0.57 -3.76
N GLY A 252 21.09 -1.00 -4.99
CA GLY A 252 20.37 -0.21 -6.02
C GLY A 252 18.89 -0.54 -6.16
N GLY A 253 18.40 -1.66 -5.64
CA GLY A 253 16.99 -2.04 -5.76
C GLY A 253 16.58 -2.68 -7.08
N GLN A 254 17.54 -3.07 -7.94
CA GLN A 254 17.28 -3.54 -9.31
C GLN A 254 17.48 -5.05 -9.50
N HIS A 255 18.47 -5.68 -8.83
CA HIS A 255 18.86 -7.07 -9.05
C HIS A 255 18.38 -8.00 -7.94
N ARG A 256 19.20 -8.18 -6.86
CA ARG A 256 18.99 -9.15 -5.77
C ARG A 256 17.63 -9.01 -5.10
N SER A 257 17.25 -7.78 -4.73
CA SER A 257 15.97 -7.52 -4.07
C SER A 257 14.78 -7.81 -4.97
N VAL A 258 14.87 -7.47 -6.27
CA VAL A 258 13.82 -7.77 -7.25
C VAL A 258 13.68 -9.28 -7.44
N THR A 259 14.81 -10.01 -7.57
CA THR A 259 14.81 -11.48 -7.66
C THR A 259 14.08 -12.10 -6.46
N PHE A 260 14.49 -11.75 -5.24
CA PHE A 260 13.89 -12.33 -4.03
C PHE A 260 12.40 -11.98 -3.86
N VAL A 261 12.00 -10.78 -4.23
CA VAL A 261 10.56 -10.42 -4.23
C VAL A 261 9.78 -11.27 -5.22
N ASN A 262 10.33 -11.56 -6.41
CA ASN A 262 9.70 -12.45 -7.36
C ASN A 262 9.60 -13.88 -6.84
N GLU A 263 10.68 -14.41 -6.24
CA GLU A 263 10.67 -15.75 -5.62
C GLU A 263 9.62 -15.86 -4.50
N LEU A 264 9.57 -14.87 -3.60
CA LEU A 264 8.58 -14.84 -2.52
C LEU A 264 7.16 -14.72 -3.06
N TYR A 265 6.95 -13.91 -4.11
CA TYR A 265 5.65 -13.78 -4.75
C TYR A 265 5.20 -15.10 -5.40
N ASP A 266 6.12 -15.82 -6.06
CA ASP A 266 5.83 -17.12 -6.67
C ASP A 266 5.57 -18.20 -5.60
N TYR A 267 6.21 -18.09 -4.43
CA TYR A 267 6.02 -18.98 -3.29
C TYR A 267 4.66 -18.77 -2.61
N TYR A 268 4.34 -17.52 -2.24
CA TYR A 268 3.12 -17.19 -1.50
C TYR A 268 1.90 -16.94 -2.38
N GLY A 269 2.06 -16.61 -3.65
CA GLY A 269 0.96 -16.29 -4.57
C GLY A 269 0.01 -17.46 -4.86
N LYS A 270 0.35 -18.67 -4.38
CA LYS A 270 -0.51 -19.86 -4.45
C LYS A 270 -1.39 -20.06 -3.21
N SER A 271 -1.20 -19.23 -2.18
CA SER A 271 -1.99 -19.30 -0.95
C SER A 271 -3.41 -18.80 -1.20
N ASN A 272 -4.39 -19.49 -0.62
CA ASN A 272 -5.78 -19.03 -0.59
C ASN A 272 -6.12 -18.30 0.72
N ASP A 273 -5.17 -18.24 1.67
CA ASP A 273 -5.40 -17.70 3.01
C ASP A 273 -5.21 -16.18 3.10
N PHE A 274 -4.49 -15.60 2.13
CA PHE A 274 -4.20 -14.16 2.06
C PHE A 274 -3.87 -13.72 0.64
N GLU A 275 -4.12 -12.44 0.35
CA GLU A 275 -3.74 -11.82 -0.91
C GLU A 275 -2.26 -11.46 -0.90
N VAL A 276 -1.55 -11.70 -2.01
CA VAL A 276 -0.13 -11.34 -2.15
C VAL A 276 0.03 -10.29 -3.22
N ILE A 277 0.68 -9.19 -2.87
CA ILE A 277 1.00 -8.08 -3.78
C ILE A 277 2.51 -7.89 -3.83
N LYS A 278 3.09 -7.78 -5.03
CA LYS A 278 4.49 -7.42 -5.19
C LYS A 278 4.68 -6.06 -5.84
N HIS A 279 5.76 -5.38 -5.45
CA HIS A 279 6.13 -4.10 -6.04
C HIS A 279 7.65 -3.89 -6.03
N HIS A 280 8.18 -3.30 -7.11
CA HIS A 280 9.59 -2.94 -7.26
C HIS A 280 9.72 -1.41 -7.31
N ARG A 281 10.11 -0.79 -6.17
CA ARG A 281 10.12 0.68 -6.02
C ARG A 281 11.16 1.35 -6.93
N ASP A 282 12.34 0.76 -7.01
CA ASP A 282 13.52 1.42 -7.60
C ASP A 282 14.04 0.71 -8.85
N ILE A 283 13.24 -0.14 -9.49
CA ILE A 283 13.68 -0.97 -10.63
C ILE A 283 14.03 -0.13 -11.87
N GLU A 284 13.43 1.04 -12.02
CA GLU A 284 13.60 1.94 -13.16
C GLU A 284 14.55 3.13 -12.87
N LYS A 285 15.27 3.12 -11.73
CA LYS A 285 16.11 4.26 -11.31
C LYS A 285 17.57 4.14 -11.68
#